data_077afcc67ae42773dde0ad0395dca27d
#
_entry.id   077afcc67ae42773dde0ad0395dca27d
#
_cell.length_a   1.000
_cell.length_b   1.000
_cell.length_c   1.000
_cell.angle_alpha   90.00
_cell.angle_beta   90.00
_cell.angle_gamma   90.00
#
_symmetry.space_group_name_H-M   'P 1'
#
loop_
_entity.id
_entity.type
_entity.pdbx_description
1 polymer ?
#
loop_
_entity_poly.entity_id
_entity_poly.type
_entity_poly.pdbx_seq_one_letter_code
_entity_poly.pdbx_strand_id
1 'polypeptide(L)'
;MFCYQCQETAKGTGCTLKGVCGKAATTSAAMDLLLAVSRGVGIVSDALNRAGAAKDEKEIGHFLCDALFCTITNANFDDADILQRVEKGITLRNRLVKLADENGVTLPERAELRWDGSKASYAEEAKRQGVLRIANEDIRSLKELTIYGLKGMAAYYEHASNLQQEDLTLIHFMAEALAIVADPEADQATLIDLVLRTGQAGVKAMALLDKANTSAYGSPVITKVNLGVGSNPGILIS
;
A
#
# COMPACT_ATOMS: atom_id res chain seq x y z
N MET A 1 -18.61 10.39 -6.23
CA MET A 1 -17.39 9.72 -5.71
C MET A 1 -17.76 8.85 -4.52
N PHE A 2 -16.98 7.87 -4.20
CA PHE A 2 -16.96 7.22 -2.90
C PHE A 2 -15.49 7.00 -2.52
N CYS A 3 -15.05 7.50 -1.35
CA CYS A 3 -13.68 7.36 -0.88
C CYS A 3 -13.69 6.76 0.53
N TYR A 4 -12.97 5.68 0.71
CA TYR A 4 -12.78 4.97 1.99
C TYR A 4 -11.30 4.63 2.22
N GLN A 5 -10.39 5.55 1.82
CA GLN A 5 -8.94 5.33 1.89
C GLN A 5 -8.35 5.48 3.30
N CYS A 6 -9.13 5.98 4.25
CA CYS A 6 -8.73 6.15 5.65
C CYS A 6 -9.95 6.06 6.57
N GLN A 7 -9.70 5.92 7.90
CA GLN A 7 -10.75 5.90 8.92
C GLN A 7 -11.39 7.28 9.20
N GLU A 8 -10.81 8.38 8.70
CA GLU A 8 -11.32 9.75 8.84
C GLU A 8 -12.47 10.08 7.87
N THR A 9 -13.06 9.07 7.26
CA THR A 9 -14.16 9.26 6.32
C THR A 9 -15.38 9.91 6.96
N ALA A 10 -16.16 10.65 6.17
CA ALA A 10 -17.36 11.32 6.64
C ALA A 10 -18.28 10.36 7.40
N LYS A 11 -18.57 10.66 8.68
CA LYS A 11 -19.44 9.88 9.55
C LYS A 11 -19.03 8.40 9.72
N GLY A 12 -17.76 8.05 9.43
CA GLY A 12 -17.31 6.66 9.44
C GLY A 12 -17.86 5.78 8.32
N THR A 13 -18.59 6.35 7.35
CA THR A 13 -19.26 5.58 6.27
C THR A 13 -18.63 5.71 4.90
N GLY A 14 -17.82 6.74 4.69
CA GLY A 14 -17.20 7.06 3.41
C GLY A 14 -17.48 8.49 2.95
N CYS A 15 -16.55 9.07 2.19
CA CYS A 15 -16.70 10.40 1.62
C CYS A 15 -17.38 10.33 0.25
N THR A 16 -18.53 10.99 0.08
CA THR A 16 -19.36 10.88 -1.14
C THR A 16 -19.38 12.14 -2.01
N LEU A 17 -19.10 13.31 -1.44
CA LEU A 17 -19.06 14.60 -2.16
C LEU A 17 -17.63 15.05 -2.41
N LYS A 18 -16.85 15.14 -1.34
CA LYS A 18 -15.43 15.50 -1.30
C LYS A 18 -14.82 14.80 -0.10
N GLY A 19 -13.54 14.46 -0.15
CA GLY A 19 -12.82 13.97 1.02
C GLY A 19 -12.92 14.96 2.19
N VAL A 20 -13.14 14.49 3.42
CA VAL A 20 -13.00 15.32 4.64
C VAL A 20 -11.62 15.96 4.69
N CYS A 21 -10.59 15.24 4.23
CA CYS A 21 -9.22 15.72 4.06
C CYS A 21 -9.03 16.74 2.93
N GLY A 22 -10.05 16.96 2.09
CA GLY A 22 -9.97 17.85 0.94
C GLY A 22 -9.75 17.18 -0.42
N LYS A 23 -9.51 15.85 -0.49
CA LYS A 23 -9.30 15.14 -1.76
C LYS A 23 -10.47 15.28 -2.71
N ALA A 24 -10.17 15.52 -3.98
CA ALA A 24 -11.14 15.54 -5.07
C ALA A 24 -11.59 14.12 -5.46
N ALA A 25 -12.67 14.03 -6.24
CA ALA A 25 -13.14 12.76 -6.76
C ALA A 25 -12.12 12.08 -7.69
N THR A 26 -11.37 12.85 -8.46
CA THR A 26 -10.31 12.38 -9.34
C THR A 26 -9.15 11.76 -8.57
N THR A 27 -8.72 12.41 -7.48
CA THR A 27 -7.68 11.91 -6.58
C THR A 27 -8.09 10.58 -5.94
N SER A 28 -9.34 10.49 -5.46
CA SER A 28 -9.88 9.24 -4.91
C SER A 28 -9.88 8.11 -5.95
N ALA A 29 -10.32 8.40 -7.18
CA ALA A 29 -10.32 7.44 -8.27
C ALA A 29 -8.91 6.97 -8.65
N ALA A 30 -7.93 7.88 -8.70
CA ALA A 30 -6.53 7.54 -8.96
C ALA A 30 -5.95 6.63 -7.85
N MET A 31 -6.33 6.85 -6.60
CA MET A 31 -5.94 5.97 -5.49
C MET A 31 -6.56 4.58 -5.57
N ASP A 32 -7.84 4.48 -5.96
CA ASP A 32 -8.49 3.18 -6.17
C ASP A 32 -7.80 2.38 -7.29
N LEU A 33 -7.38 3.06 -8.37
CA LEU A 33 -6.57 2.45 -9.43
C LEU A 33 -5.20 1.99 -8.92
N LEU A 34 -4.52 2.82 -8.15
CA LEU A 34 -3.21 2.47 -7.61
C LEU A 34 -3.29 1.25 -6.71
N LEU A 35 -4.31 1.16 -5.85
CA LEU A 35 -4.54 -0.03 -5.03
C LEU A 35 -4.89 -1.25 -5.87
N ALA A 36 -5.65 -1.10 -6.96
CA ALA A 36 -5.94 -2.20 -7.89
C ALA A 36 -4.67 -2.75 -8.54
N VAL A 37 -3.79 -1.86 -9.00
CA VAL A 37 -2.51 -2.24 -9.58
C VAL A 37 -1.60 -2.88 -8.53
N SER A 38 -1.56 -2.34 -7.31
CA SER A 38 -0.79 -2.93 -6.20
C SER A 38 -1.27 -4.34 -5.85
N ARG A 39 -2.59 -4.60 -5.86
CA ARG A 39 -3.14 -5.96 -5.74
C ARG A 39 -2.66 -6.85 -6.89
N GLY A 40 -2.66 -6.35 -8.13
CA GLY A 40 -2.13 -7.09 -9.28
C GLY A 40 -0.66 -7.46 -9.14
N VAL A 41 0.18 -6.54 -8.69
CA VAL A 41 1.60 -6.81 -8.38
C VAL A 41 1.71 -7.84 -7.26
N GLY A 42 0.91 -7.70 -6.18
CA GLY A 42 0.88 -8.64 -5.06
C GLY A 42 0.52 -10.06 -5.49
N ILE A 43 -0.52 -10.24 -6.33
CA ILE A 43 -0.94 -11.55 -6.84
C ILE A 43 0.21 -12.26 -7.56
N VAL A 44 0.89 -11.57 -8.47
CA VAL A 44 1.96 -12.20 -9.27
C VAL A 44 3.20 -12.43 -8.41
N SER A 45 3.55 -11.48 -7.54
CA SER A 45 4.67 -11.64 -6.61
C SER A 45 4.48 -12.81 -5.66
N ASP A 46 3.28 -12.96 -5.06
CA ASP A 46 2.97 -14.09 -4.18
C ASP A 46 3.06 -15.44 -4.93
N ALA A 47 2.53 -15.51 -6.14
CA ALA A 47 2.62 -16.73 -6.97
C ALA A 47 4.07 -17.10 -7.29
N LEU A 48 4.90 -16.12 -7.65
CA LEU A 48 6.34 -16.33 -7.90
C LEU A 48 7.08 -16.74 -6.62
N ASN A 49 6.77 -16.12 -5.47
CA ASN A 49 7.36 -16.48 -4.18
C ASN A 49 7.06 -17.92 -3.82
N ARG A 50 5.81 -18.34 -3.92
CA ARG A 50 5.39 -19.75 -3.64
C ARG A 50 6.03 -20.77 -4.57
N ALA A 51 6.31 -20.37 -5.80
CA ALA A 51 6.99 -21.23 -6.80
C ALA A 51 8.53 -21.23 -6.65
N GLY A 52 9.09 -20.43 -5.74
CA GLY A 52 10.56 -20.26 -5.62
C GLY A 52 11.21 -19.57 -6.82
N ALA A 53 10.42 -18.82 -7.60
CA ALA A 53 10.84 -18.11 -8.81
C ALA A 53 10.89 -16.59 -8.62
N ALA A 54 10.85 -16.11 -7.37
CA ALA A 54 10.88 -14.68 -7.06
C ALA A 54 12.18 -14.02 -7.55
N LYS A 55 12.05 -12.83 -8.11
CA LYS A 55 13.16 -11.95 -8.51
C LYS A 55 12.77 -10.50 -8.22
N ASP A 56 13.77 -9.64 -8.12
CA ASP A 56 13.59 -8.19 -7.94
C ASP A 56 12.74 -7.83 -6.71
N GLU A 57 12.80 -8.64 -5.65
CA GLU A 57 11.95 -8.55 -4.46
C GLU A 57 12.04 -7.18 -3.78
N LYS A 58 13.22 -6.55 -3.78
CA LYS A 58 13.41 -5.19 -3.25
C LYS A 58 12.66 -4.15 -4.07
N GLU A 59 12.73 -4.23 -5.40
CA GLU A 59 12.00 -3.31 -6.29
C GLU A 59 10.50 -3.46 -6.10
N ILE A 60 10.01 -4.70 -5.99
CA ILE A 60 8.61 -5.00 -5.69
C ILE A 60 8.22 -4.38 -4.34
N GLY A 61 9.05 -4.57 -3.32
CA GLY A 61 8.83 -4.04 -1.98
C GLY A 61 8.76 -2.52 -1.97
N HIS A 62 9.71 -1.85 -2.58
CA HIS A 62 9.74 -0.39 -2.69
C HIS A 62 8.51 0.14 -3.44
N PHE A 63 8.11 -0.52 -4.54
CA PHE A 63 6.89 -0.13 -5.25
C PHE A 63 5.64 -0.29 -4.37
N LEU A 64 5.47 -1.43 -3.70
CA LEU A 64 4.30 -1.69 -2.86
C LEU A 64 4.24 -0.73 -1.67
N CYS A 65 5.39 -0.45 -1.03
CA CYS A 65 5.46 0.50 0.07
C CYS A 65 5.12 1.92 -0.39
N ASP A 66 5.74 2.43 -1.45
CA ASP A 66 5.46 3.76 -2.00
C ASP A 66 3.97 3.89 -2.43
N ALA A 67 3.44 2.89 -3.12
CA ALA A 67 2.04 2.88 -3.56
C ALA A 67 1.04 2.90 -2.38
N LEU A 68 1.25 2.06 -1.36
CA LEU A 68 0.39 2.02 -0.19
C LEU A 68 0.54 3.27 0.67
N PHE A 69 1.77 3.74 0.89
CA PHE A 69 2.07 4.92 1.70
C PHE A 69 1.48 6.19 1.08
N CYS A 70 1.60 6.39 -0.23
CA CYS A 70 1.07 7.59 -0.87
C CYS A 70 -0.47 7.69 -0.80
N THR A 71 -1.18 6.59 -0.56
CA THR A 71 -2.63 6.56 -0.38
C THR A 71 -3.11 6.84 1.06
N ILE A 72 -2.20 7.01 2.01
CA ILE A 72 -2.52 7.40 3.39
C ILE A 72 -3.17 8.79 3.42
N THR A 73 -3.99 9.04 4.45
CA THR A 73 -4.61 10.33 4.68
C THR A 73 -3.57 11.46 4.67
N ASN A 74 -3.84 12.50 3.89
CA ASN A 74 -3.00 13.70 3.79
C ASN A 74 -1.56 13.48 3.26
N ALA A 75 -1.25 12.31 2.67
CA ALA A 75 0.07 12.06 2.12
C ALA A 75 0.24 12.63 0.72
N ASN A 76 -0.76 12.43 -0.17
CA ASN A 76 -0.66 12.86 -1.56
C ASN A 76 -2.02 13.36 -2.09
N PHE A 77 -2.00 14.51 -2.78
CA PHE A 77 -3.17 15.15 -3.41
C PHE A 77 -2.93 15.42 -4.89
N ASP A 78 -1.81 15.01 -5.45
CA ASP A 78 -1.45 15.21 -6.85
C ASP A 78 -1.90 14.02 -7.70
N ASP A 79 -2.97 14.24 -8.48
CA ASP A 79 -3.52 13.21 -9.37
C ASP A 79 -2.48 12.72 -10.39
N ALA A 80 -1.63 13.61 -10.92
CA ALA A 80 -0.65 13.27 -11.92
C ALA A 80 0.47 12.36 -11.33
N ASP A 81 0.91 12.66 -10.12
CA ASP A 81 1.90 11.87 -9.41
C ASP A 81 1.36 10.48 -9.04
N ILE A 82 0.09 10.39 -8.58
CA ILE A 82 -0.56 9.10 -8.29
C ILE A 82 -0.71 8.28 -9.57
N LEU A 83 -1.13 8.89 -10.69
CA LEU A 83 -1.27 8.20 -11.96
C LEU A 83 0.08 7.75 -12.53
N GLN A 84 1.16 8.47 -12.29
CA GLN A 84 2.50 8.00 -12.64
C GLN A 84 2.87 6.71 -11.89
N ARG A 85 2.49 6.59 -10.61
CA ARG A 85 2.65 5.33 -9.85
C ARG A 85 1.80 4.20 -10.42
N VAL A 86 0.59 4.49 -10.87
CA VAL A 86 -0.25 3.51 -11.58
C VAL A 86 0.47 2.98 -12.80
N GLU A 87 1.05 3.85 -13.64
CA GLU A 87 1.80 3.45 -14.85
C GLU A 87 3.04 2.60 -14.51
N LYS A 88 3.80 3.01 -13.48
CA LYS A 88 4.94 2.21 -12.97
C LYS A 88 4.49 0.82 -12.50
N GLY A 89 3.42 0.75 -11.75
CA GLY A 89 2.89 -0.51 -11.25
C GLY A 89 2.37 -1.43 -12.33
N ILE A 90 1.72 -0.89 -13.38
CA ILE A 90 1.30 -1.66 -14.56
C ILE A 90 2.52 -2.25 -15.28
N THR A 91 3.56 -1.44 -15.46
CA THR A 91 4.82 -1.88 -16.09
C THR A 91 5.46 -3.01 -15.26
N LEU A 92 5.56 -2.84 -13.96
CA LEU A 92 6.10 -3.85 -13.05
C LEU A 92 5.25 -5.13 -13.08
N ARG A 93 3.93 -5.02 -12.92
CA ARG A 93 3.00 -6.16 -13.00
C ARG A 93 3.18 -6.95 -14.30
N ASN A 94 3.20 -6.27 -15.44
CA ASN A 94 3.32 -6.93 -16.74
C ASN A 94 4.67 -7.66 -16.89
N ARG A 95 5.76 -7.09 -16.36
CA ARG A 95 7.07 -7.74 -16.31
C ARG A 95 7.02 -9.00 -15.44
N LEU A 96 6.37 -8.93 -14.27
CA LEU A 96 6.23 -10.08 -13.37
C LEU A 96 5.32 -11.17 -13.96
N VAL A 97 4.25 -10.81 -14.67
CA VAL A 97 3.41 -11.76 -15.42
C VAL A 97 4.23 -12.53 -16.46
N LYS A 98 5.07 -11.83 -17.22
CA LYS A 98 5.99 -12.47 -18.16
C LYS A 98 6.99 -13.40 -17.46
N LEU A 99 7.55 -12.99 -16.32
CA LEU A 99 8.42 -13.82 -15.51
C LEU A 99 7.71 -15.09 -15.01
N ALA A 100 6.44 -14.98 -14.60
CA ALA A 100 5.64 -16.11 -14.19
C ALA A 100 5.44 -17.12 -15.34
N ASP A 101 5.12 -16.61 -16.54
CA ASP A 101 4.98 -17.44 -17.75
C ASP A 101 6.30 -18.15 -18.10
N GLU A 102 7.42 -17.43 -18.10
CA GLU A 102 8.76 -17.98 -18.37
C GLU A 102 9.19 -19.08 -17.37
N ASN A 103 8.64 -19.06 -16.14
CA ASN A 103 8.90 -20.06 -15.10
C ASN A 103 7.78 -21.11 -14.96
N GLY A 104 6.80 -21.11 -15.84
CA GLY A 104 5.66 -22.05 -15.80
C GLY A 104 4.74 -21.86 -14.58
N VAL A 105 4.72 -20.68 -13.99
CA VAL A 105 3.87 -20.36 -12.85
C VAL A 105 2.49 -19.95 -13.32
N THR A 106 1.48 -20.73 -12.93
CA THR A 106 0.09 -20.46 -13.27
C THR A 106 -0.46 -19.33 -12.40
N LEU A 107 -0.96 -18.28 -13.03
CA LEU A 107 -1.59 -17.16 -12.35
C LEU A 107 -3.12 -17.33 -12.29
N PRO A 108 -3.78 -16.89 -11.22
CA PRO A 108 -5.22 -16.92 -11.13
C PRO A 108 -5.86 -15.92 -12.11
N GLU A 109 -7.07 -16.23 -12.58
CA GLU A 109 -7.85 -15.28 -13.34
C GLU A 109 -8.42 -14.20 -12.41
N ARG A 110 -7.83 -12.99 -12.45
CA ARG A 110 -8.23 -11.85 -11.64
C ARG A 110 -8.39 -10.58 -12.50
N ALA A 111 -9.33 -9.73 -12.14
CA ALA A 111 -9.59 -8.45 -12.82
C ALA A 111 -8.34 -7.56 -12.79
N GLU A 112 -7.61 -7.57 -11.69
CA GLU A 112 -6.36 -6.82 -11.47
C GLU A 112 -5.24 -7.20 -12.46
N LEU A 113 -5.30 -8.39 -13.06
CA LEU A 113 -4.33 -8.87 -14.06
C LEU A 113 -4.79 -8.64 -15.50
N ARG A 114 -6.10 -8.46 -15.72
CA ARG A 114 -6.68 -8.34 -17.07
C ARG A 114 -6.64 -6.92 -17.61
N TRP A 115 -6.63 -5.91 -16.74
CA TRP A 115 -6.64 -4.53 -17.18
C TRP A 115 -5.32 -4.16 -17.86
N ASP A 116 -5.42 -3.64 -19.09
CA ASP A 116 -4.27 -3.32 -19.95
C ASP A 116 -3.55 -2.00 -19.57
N GLY A 117 -4.15 -1.21 -18.68
CA GLY A 117 -3.59 0.07 -18.26
C GLY A 117 -3.86 1.23 -19.21
N SER A 118 -4.80 1.07 -20.13
CA SER A 118 -5.17 2.15 -21.05
C SER A 118 -5.65 3.40 -20.31
N LYS A 119 -5.02 4.55 -20.56
CA LYS A 119 -5.41 5.84 -19.93
C LYS A 119 -6.86 6.23 -20.23
N ALA A 120 -7.37 5.85 -21.40
CA ALA A 120 -8.77 6.09 -21.76
C ALA A 120 -9.77 5.34 -20.88
N SER A 121 -9.35 4.24 -20.25
CA SER A 121 -10.19 3.41 -19.37
C SER A 121 -10.06 3.73 -17.88
N TYR A 122 -9.22 4.67 -17.46
CA TYR A 122 -8.92 4.96 -16.05
C TYR A 122 -10.19 5.22 -15.22
N ALA A 123 -11.09 6.07 -15.70
CA ALA A 123 -12.30 6.42 -14.97
C ALA A 123 -13.26 5.23 -14.79
N GLU A 124 -13.39 4.38 -15.80
CA GLU A 124 -14.24 3.19 -15.76
C GLU A 124 -13.60 2.09 -14.91
N GLU A 125 -12.28 1.92 -15.00
CA GLU A 125 -11.57 0.94 -14.19
C GLU A 125 -11.59 1.34 -12.71
N ALA A 126 -11.41 2.62 -12.37
CA ALA A 126 -11.53 3.10 -11.00
C ALA A 126 -12.90 2.77 -10.38
N LYS A 127 -13.99 2.94 -11.13
CA LYS A 127 -15.33 2.53 -10.67
C LYS A 127 -15.42 1.03 -10.44
N ARG A 128 -14.86 0.23 -11.35
CA ARG A 128 -14.84 -1.24 -11.25
C ARG A 128 -14.03 -1.74 -10.06
N GLN A 129 -12.96 -1.05 -9.70
CA GLN A 129 -12.04 -1.42 -8.63
C GLN A 129 -12.33 -0.76 -7.29
N GLY A 130 -13.28 0.16 -7.24
CA GLY A 130 -13.67 0.88 -6.03
C GLY A 130 -14.18 -0.05 -4.92
N VAL A 131 -14.13 0.43 -3.69
CA VAL A 131 -14.47 -0.32 -2.47
C VAL A 131 -15.87 -0.94 -2.52
N LEU A 132 -16.85 -0.24 -3.11
CA LEU A 132 -18.24 -0.70 -3.20
C LEU A 132 -18.49 -1.86 -4.17
N ARG A 133 -17.47 -2.32 -4.92
CA ARG A 133 -17.56 -3.54 -5.75
C ARG A 133 -17.86 -4.79 -4.93
N ILE A 134 -17.56 -4.79 -3.64
CA ILE A 134 -17.79 -5.88 -2.72
C ILE A 134 -19.12 -5.62 -2.00
N ALA A 135 -20.15 -6.39 -2.36
CA ALA A 135 -21.51 -6.19 -1.85
C ALA A 135 -21.64 -6.58 -0.37
N ASN A 136 -20.98 -7.68 0.05
CA ASN A 136 -20.98 -8.10 1.45
C ASN A 136 -20.17 -7.13 2.30
N GLU A 137 -20.83 -6.47 3.26
CA GLU A 137 -20.23 -5.44 4.10
C GLU A 137 -19.15 -5.98 5.05
N ASP A 138 -19.35 -7.17 5.61
CA ASP A 138 -18.36 -7.78 6.51
C ASP A 138 -17.09 -8.14 5.76
N ILE A 139 -17.21 -8.77 4.60
CA ILE A 139 -16.07 -9.10 3.72
C ILE A 139 -15.36 -7.82 3.28
N ARG A 140 -16.12 -6.81 2.85
CA ARG A 140 -15.57 -5.50 2.45
C ARG A 140 -14.79 -4.87 3.60
N SER A 141 -15.36 -4.83 4.80
CA SER A 141 -14.77 -4.20 5.98
C SER A 141 -13.47 -4.90 6.40
N LEU A 142 -13.43 -6.23 6.39
CA LEU A 142 -12.22 -6.99 6.71
C LEU A 142 -11.10 -6.76 5.68
N LYS A 143 -11.45 -6.71 4.39
CA LYS A 143 -10.49 -6.39 3.32
C LYS A 143 -9.93 -4.97 3.47
N GLU A 144 -10.77 -3.98 3.73
CA GLU A 144 -10.32 -2.60 3.93
C GLU A 144 -9.51 -2.44 5.22
N LEU A 145 -9.85 -3.15 6.30
CA LEU A 145 -9.06 -3.16 7.54
C LEU A 145 -7.65 -3.73 7.29
N THR A 146 -7.56 -4.80 6.50
CA THR A 146 -6.26 -5.33 6.05
C THR A 146 -5.47 -4.28 5.27
N ILE A 147 -6.10 -3.62 4.28
CA ILE A 147 -5.44 -2.56 3.49
C ILE A 147 -4.95 -1.41 4.40
N TYR A 148 -5.71 -1.00 5.41
CA TYR A 148 -5.25 0.02 6.37
C TYR A 148 -4.03 -0.44 7.16
N GLY A 149 -4.02 -1.69 7.60
CA GLY A 149 -2.85 -2.28 8.26
C GLY A 149 -1.62 -2.31 7.35
N LEU A 150 -1.81 -2.70 6.08
CA LEU A 150 -0.72 -2.70 5.10
C LEU A 150 -0.19 -1.29 4.80
N LYS A 151 -1.04 -0.27 4.74
CA LYS A 151 -0.60 1.13 4.61
C LYS A 151 0.28 1.56 5.79
N GLY A 152 -0.11 1.23 7.01
CA GLY A 152 0.68 1.51 8.21
C GLY A 152 2.02 0.77 8.20
N MET A 153 2.01 -0.51 7.84
CA MET A 153 3.23 -1.31 7.70
C MET A 153 4.17 -0.74 6.62
N ALA A 154 3.61 -0.32 5.47
CA ALA A 154 4.36 0.30 4.38
C ALA A 154 5.08 1.58 4.83
N ALA A 155 4.41 2.43 5.62
CA ALA A 155 5.01 3.65 6.15
C ALA A 155 6.21 3.35 7.08
N TYR A 156 6.09 2.38 7.99
CA TYR A 156 7.20 1.98 8.84
C TYR A 156 8.35 1.35 8.04
N TYR A 157 8.02 0.49 7.07
CA TYR A 157 9.02 -0.15 6.22
C TYR A 157 9.79 0.87 5.37
N GLU A 158 9.09 1.82 4.75
CA GLU A 158 9.68 2.89 3.94
C GLU A 158 10.73 3.68 4.74
N HIS A 159 10.40 4.10 5.96
CA HIS A 159 11.33 4.80 6.82
C HIS A 159 12.53 3.94 7.24
N ALA A 160 12.33 2.65 7.48
CA ALA A 160 13.42 1.72 7.81
C ALA A 160 14.34 1.49 6.61
N SER A 161 13.77 1.31 5.40
CA SER A 161 14.53 1.08 4.17
C SER A 161 15.39 2.28 3.78
N ASN A 162 14.90 3.50 4.03
CA ASN A 162 15.66 4.75 3.85
C ASN A 162 16.92 4.78 4.74
N LEU A 163 16.92 4.04 5.86
CA LEU A 163 18.07 3.83 6.73
C LEU A 163 18.80 2.50 6.46
N GLN A 164 18.62 1.94 5.28
CA GLN A 164 19.26 0.69 4.82
C GLN A 164 18.92 -0.55 5.66
N GLN A 165 17.76 -0.54 6.33
CA GLN A 165 17.24 -1.71 7.05
C GLN A 165 16.02 -2.24 6.30
N GLU A 166 16.13 -3.46 5.80
CA GLU A 166 15.07 -4.13 5.02
C GLU A 166 14.83 -5.54 5.55
N ASP A 167 13.61 -6.01 5.44
CA ASP A 167 13.20 -7.38 5.77
C ASP A 167 12.25 -7.91 4.66
N LEU A 168 12.76 -8.79 3.81
CA LEU A 168 12.01 -9.38 2.71
C LEU A 168 10.79 -10.18 3.18
N THR A 169 10.79 -10.69 4.41
CA THR A 169 9.63 -11.43 4.94
C THR A 169 8.40 -10.53 5.07
N LEU A 170 8.59 -9.23 5.33
CA LEU A 170 7.51 -8.23 5.34
C LEU A 170 6.99 -7.95 3.93
N ILE A 171 7.87 -7.93 2.94
CA ILE A 171 7.48 -7.75 1.52
C ILE A 171 6.70 -8.97 1.02
N HIS A 172 7.15 -10.18 1.32
CA HIS A 172 6.42 -11.40 0.97
C HIS A 172 5.03 -11.43 1.61
N PHE A 173 4.93 -11.07 2.89
CA PHE A 173 3.65 -10.95 3.57
C PHE A 173 2.74 -9.89 2.93
N MET A 174 3.30 -8.73 2.55
CA MET A 174 2.54 -7.66 1.87
C MET A 174 1.96 -8.14 0.53
N ALA A 175 2.77 -8.86 -0.26
CA ALA A 175 2.33 -9.45 -1.52
C ALA A 175 1.23 -10.51 -1.32
N GLU A 176 1.42 -11.43 -0.37
CA GLU A 176 0.42 -12.43 0.01
C GLU A 176 -0.89 -11.78 0.46
N ALA A 177 -0.81 -10.79 1.34
CA ALA A 177 -1.99 -10.11 1.86
C ALA A 177 -2.78 -9.39 0.76
N LEU A 178 -2.09 -8.73 -0.17
CA LEU A 178 -2.72 -8.10 -1.33
C LEU A 178 -3.37 -9.12 -2.26
N ALA A 179 -2.76 -10.30 -2.45
CA ALA A 179 -3.33 -11.39 -3.24
C ALA A 179 -4.62 -11.94 -2.59
N ILE A 180 -4.63 -12.15 -1.28
CA ILE A 180 -5.81 -12.62 -0.53
C ILE A 180 -6.92 -11.55 -0.55
N VAL A 181 -6.60 -10.27 -0.35
CA VAL A 181 -7.58 -9.18 -0.45
C VAL A 181 -8.21 -9.10 -1.86
N ALA A 182 -7.45 -9.41 -2.90
CA ALA A 182 -7.94 -9.46 -4.27
C ALA A 182 -8.83 -10.69 -4.55
N ASP A 183 -8.74 -11.74 -3.74
CA ASP A 183 -9.51 -12.96 -3.96
C ASP A 183 -11.01 -12.75 -3.70
N PRO A 184 -11.89 -12.92 -4.70
CA PRO A 184 -13.33 -12.81 -4.51
C PRO A 184 -13.91 -13.93 -3.65
N GLU A 185 -13.24 -15.08 -3.57
CA GLU A 185 -13.68 -16.27 -2.82
C GLU A 185 -13.15 -16.30 -1.37
N ALA A 186 -12.32 -15.31 -0.97
CA ALA A 186 -11.83 -15.24 0.40
C ALA A 186 -13.00 -15.09 1.39
N ASP A 187 -13.17 -16.08 2.24
CA ASP A 187 -14.22 -16.12 3.24
C ASP A 187 -13.88 -15.29 4.49
N GLN A 188 -14.85 -15.12 5.37
CA GLN A 188 -14.71 -14.33 6.59
C GLN A 188 -13.61 -14.88 7.51
N ALA A 189 -13.47 -16.20 7.64
CA ALA A 189 -12.48 -16.81 8.52
C ALA A 189 -11.05 -16.53 8.02
N THR A 190 -10.82 -16.70 6.73
CA THR A 190 -9.55 -16.35 6.07
C THR A 190 -9.20 -14.88 6.25
N LEU A 191 -10.18 -13.99 6.12
CA LEU A 191 -9.94 -12.55 6.26
C LEU A 191 -9.71 -12.13 7.71
N ILE A 192 -10.35 -12.76 8.70
CA ILE A 192 -10.05 -12.52 10.12
C ILE A 192 -8.62 -12.94 10.45
N ASP A 193 -8.19 -14.13 10.00
CA ASP A 193 -6.80 -14.57 10.18
C ASP A 193 -5.83 -13.59 9.53
N LEU A 194 -6.13 -13.14 8.31
CA LEU A 194 -5.30 -12.17 7.59
C LEU A 194 -5.17 -10.85 8.34
N VAL A 195 -6.26 -10.32 8.93
CA VAL A 195 -6.22 -9.10 9.75
C VAL A 195 -5.30 -9.28 10.96
N LEU A 196 -5.38 -10.42 11.67
CA LEU A 196 -4.52 -10.70 12.81
C LEU A 196 -3.04 -10.82 12.40
N ARG A 197 -2.77 -11.50 11.29
CA ARG A 197 -1.40 -11.61 10.73
C ARG A 197 -0.87 -10.25 10.26
N THR A 198 -1.73 -9.40 9.73
CA THR A 198 -1.36 -8.02 9.37
C THR A 198 -0.94 -7.22 10.59
N GLY A 199 -1.64 -7.37 11.72
CA GLY A 199 -1.23 -6.79 12.99
C GLY A 199 0.14 -7.28 13.46
N GLN A 200 0.39 -8.60 13.37
CA GLN A 200 1.70 -9.18 13.71
C GLN A 200 2.83 -8.67 12.81
N ALA A 201 2.58 -8.56 11.51
CA ALA A 201 3.54 -8.01 10.56
C ALA A 201 3.80 -6.51 10.83
N GLY A 202 2.76 -5.75 11.21
CA GLY A 202 2.89 -4.37 11.65
C GLY A 202 3.85 -4.21 12.84
N VAL A 203 3.75 -5.07 13.86
CA VAL A 203 4.67 -5.08 15.01
C VAL A 203 6.12 -5.34 14.55
N LYS A 204 6.33 -6.27 13.62
CA LYS A 204 7.67 -6.52 13.04
C LYS A 204 8.22 -5.32 12.28
N ALA A 205 7.36 -4.63 11.51
CA ALA A 205 7.76 -3.43 10.78
C ALA A 205 8.14 -2.29 11.74
N MET A 206 7.41 -2.11 12.85
CA MET A 206 7.76 -1.16 13.91
C MET A 206 9.11 -1.50 14.57
N ALA A 207 9.36 -2.77 14.87
CA ALA A 207 10.63 -3.22 15.44
C ALA A 207 11.80 -3.02 14.45
N LEU A 208 11.56 -3.23 13.14
CA LEU A 208 12.55 -2.94 12.10
C LEU A 208 12.88 -1.44 12.05
N LEU A 209 11.89 -0.56 12.14
CA LEU A 209 12.09 0.88 12.18
C LEU A 209 12.82 1.33 13.44
N ASP A 210 12.47 0.79 14.61
CA ASP A 210 13.19 1.07 15.86
C ASP A 210 14.67 0.70 15.74
N LYS A 211 14.95 -0.51 15.22
CA LYS A 211 16.32 -0.94 14.93
C LYS A 211 17.03 -0.01 13.95
N ALA A 212 16.36 0.42 12.89
CA ALA A 212 16.92 1.32 11.90
C ALA A 212 17.32 2.66 12.53
N ASN A 213 16.40 3.27 13.28
CA ASN A 213 16.65 4.53 13.96
C ASN A 213 17.75 4.44 15.03
N THR A 214 17.70 3.44 15.89
CA THR A 214 18.70 3.27 16.96
C THR A 214 20.06 2.95 16.42
N SER A 215 20.16 2.19 15.32
CA SER A 215 21.43 1.92 14.64
C SER A 215 22.03 3.16 13.96
N ALA A 216 21.18 4.02 13.38
CA ALA A 216 21.62 5.20 12.66
C ALA A 216 21.92 6.40 13.59
N TYR A 217 21.10 6.62 14.61
CA TYR A 217 21.10 7.83 15.44
C TYR A 217 21.43 7.58 16.91
N GLY A 218 21.55 6.33 17.33
CA GLY A 218 21.68 5.95 18.74
C GLY A 218 20.36 5.94 19.49
N SER A 219 20.41 5.46 20.74
CA SER A 219 19.22 5.47 21.62
C SER A 219 18.91 6.87 22.11
N PRO A 220 17.66 7.27 22.20
CA PRO A 220 17.27 8.58 22.75
C PRO A 220 17.75 8.75 24.18
N VAL A 221 18.30 9.92 24.48
CA VAL A 221 18.69 10.33 25.83
C VAL A 221 17.97 11.60 26.24
N ILE A 222 17.66 11.73 27.54
CA ILE A 222 17.04 12.95 28.05
C ILE A 222 18.03 14.10 27.86
N THR A 223 17.65 15.07 27.03
CA THR A 223 18.49 16.22 26.69
C THR A 223 17.80 17.52 27.10
N LYS A 224 18.52 18.38 27.83
CA LYS A 224 18.02 19.71 28.15
C LYS A 224 18.06 20.58 26.90
N VAL A 225 16.90 21.11 26.50
CA VAL A 225 16.77 22.07 25.41
C VAL A 225 16.39 23.44 25.94
N ASN A 226 16.91 24.49 25.32
CA ASN A 226 16.54 25.86 25.65
C ASN A 226 15.28 26.24 24.89
N LEU A 227 14.28 26.77 25.59
CA LEU A 227 12.98 27.17 25.04
C LEU A 227 12.93 28.67 24.75
N GLY A 228 14.00 29.29 24.36
CA GLY A 228 14.05 30.71 24.04
C GLY A 228 14.64 30.96 22.66
N VAL A 229 14.44 32.18 22.16
CA VAL A 229 15.11 32.67 20.97
C VAL A 229 16.49 33.17 21.30
N GLY A 230 17.47 32.90 20.48
CA GLY A 230 18.80 33.47 20.57
C GLY A 230 18.83 34.95 20.11
N SER A 231 19.91 35.63 20.41
CA SER A 231 20.16 37.02 19.98
C SER A 231 20.84 37.09 18.60
N ASN A 232 21.36 35.98 18.10
CA ASN A 232 22.05 35.92 16.81
C ASN A 232 21.09 35.61 15.67
N PRO A 233 21.41 36.01 14.42
CA PRO A 233 20.67 35.54 13.24
C PRO A 233 20.61 34.00 13.21
N GLY A 234 19.43 33.46 12.87
CA GLY A 234 19.20 32.02 12.79
C GLY A 234 18.76 31.60 11.40
N ILE A 235 19.04 30.33 11.06
CA ILE A 235 18.49 29.68 9.85
C ILE A 235 17.42 28.72 10.33
N LEU A 236 16.21 28.89 9.81
CA LEU A 236 15.14 27.92 10.02
C LEU A 236 15.34 26.74 9.05
N ILE A 237 15.41 25.55 9.62
CA ILE A 237 15.41 24.28 8.85
C ILE A 237 14.07 23.61 9.14
N SER A 238 13.30 23.32 8.08
CA SER A 238 12.01 22.60 8.16
C SER A 238 12.13 21.19 7.61
#